data_aa46501c0105958f2f5bd6130a2ff8a8
#
_entry.id   aa46501c0105958f2f5bd6130a2ff8a8
#
_cell.length_a   1.000
_cell.length_b   1.000
_cell.length_c   1.000
_cell.angle_alpha   90.00
_cell.angle_beta   90.00
_cell.angle_gamma   90.00
#
_symmetry.space_group_name_H-M   'P 1'
#
loop_
_entity.id
_entity.type
_entity.pdbx_description
1 polymer ?
#
loop_
_entity_poly.entity_id
_entity_poly.type
_entity_poly.pdbx_seq_one_letter_code
_entity_poly.pdbx_strand_id
1 'polypeptide(L)'
;MGSFPSPKQTQYQLLQWPQLATKTKCIAKNGNQFPQEVVVVVVPFPAQGHLNQLLHFSRLISSYNIPVHYITTTTHTRQVNFRAHGFKSTNNIHFHEFPTPIFNSPTPNNNPNPSIKFPSHLQPSSQISTNLIYPVAKILHSLSHKTQRIVIINDSLMGSVVQDYRDIPNAEAYTFHSVSAFTIFLYVWETMGRSSSIDVDMIKDLPSNDGCFTPEFTKFVRSEHEYSKFNSGKIYNTSRVIEGPFLDLLSKEQINKGKKQWALGPFNPITISGPTQQRHYSLIWLDKQVPKSVIFVSFGTTTSFSYEQIKEIAIGLEQSQQKFIWVLRDADKENVFLDDFTKKIELPKGFEERVKERGIVVRDWAPQLEILAHNSTGGFLSHCGWNSCMESMSMGVPLATWPMHSDQPRNTVLITKILEVGLVVKDWAQRNELVTFDRIEKVVRILMASKEGEEMRKRAKDLSLGVKNAVEENGVTKNEFDAFIAHITKAI
;
A
#
# COMPACT_ATOMS: atom_id res chain seq x y z
N MET A 1 -24.66 18.66 32.10
CA MET A 1 -24.37 17.23 31.86
C MET A 1 -25.20 16.82 30.66
N GLY A 2 -24.63 16.87 29.47
CA GLY A 2 -25.27 16.49 28.23
C GLY A 2 -24.35 15.44 27.55
N SER A 3 -24.82 14.21 27.51
CA SER A 3 -24.15 13.07 26.90
C SER A 3 -24.05 13.26 25.38
N PHE A 4 -22.84 13.23 24.85
CA PHE A 4 -22.58 13.16 23.40
C PHE A 4 -23.00 11.79 22.88
N PRO A 5 -23.72 11.72 21.73
CA PRO A 5 -24.05 10.43 21.12
C PRO A 5 -22.81 9.80 20.48
N SER A 6 -22.67 8.48 20.64
CA SER A 6 -21.65 7.66 20.00
C SER A 6 -21.76 7.70 18.48
N PRO A 7 -20.67 7.66 17.72
CA PRO A 7 -20.70 7.71 16.26
C PRO A 7 -21.37 6.46 15.66
N LYS A 8 -22.42 6.67 14.89
CA LYS A 8 -23.10 5.65 14.10
C LYS A 8 -22.18 5.21 12.92
N GLN A 9 -22.03 3.92 12.77
CA GLN A 9 -21.20 3.28 11.76
C GLN A 9 -21.80 3.45 10.35
N THR A 10 -20.98 3.86 9.42
CA THR A 10 -21.33 4.05 8.01
C THR A 10 -21.00 2.80 7.17
N GLN A 11 -21.99 2.30 6.43
CA GLN A 11 -21.83 1.16 5.51
C GLN A 11 -21.38 1.63 4.13
N TYR A 12 -20.27 1.10 3.64
CA TYR A 12 -19.89 1.18 2.22
C TYR A 12 -20.53 0.03 1.46
N GLN A 13 -21.42 0.34 0.51
CA GLN A 13 -21.79 -0.63 -0.52
C GLN A 13 -20.69 -0.63 -1.58
N LEU A 14 -19.98 -1.74 -1.69
CA LEU A 14 -19.05 -2.00 -2.78
C LEU A 14 -19.86 -2.49 -3.98
N LEU A 15 -19.52 -1.99 -5.16
CA LEU A 15 -19.95 -2.62 -6.40
C LEU A 15 -19.51 -4.08 -6.37
N GLN A 16 -20.50 -4.96 -6.39
CA GLN A 16 -20.29 -6.38 -6.59
C GLN A 16 -19.72 -6.55 -8.01
N TRP A 17 -18.61 -7.25 -8.11
CA TRP A 17 -18.21 -7.88 -9.36
C TRP A 17 -19.42 -8.70 -9.85
N PRO A 18 -19.76 -8.68 -11.16
CA PRO A 18 -20.82 -9.55 -11.66
C PRO A 18 -20.51 -10.98 -11.21
N GLN A 19 -21.38 -11.56 -10.42
CA GLN A 19 -21.28 -12.96 -10.05
C GLN A 19 -21.45 -13.78 -11.33
N LEU A 20 -20.35 -14.23 -11.91
CA LEU A 20 -20.37 -15.32 -12.87
C LEU A 20 -20.83 -16.56 -12.09
N ALA A 21 -22.11 -16.82 -12.15
CA ALA A 21 -22.68 -18.08 -11.72
C ALA A 21 -22.14 -19.20 -12.61
N THR A 22 -20.97 -19.72 -12.28
CA THR A 22 -20.60 -21.07 -12.71
C THR A 22 -21.59 -21.99 -12.04
N LYS A 23 -22.54 -22.49 -12.82
CA LYS A 23 -23.47 -23.58 -12.44
C LYS A 23 -22.66 -24.85 -12.17
N THR A 24 -22.00 -24.91 -11.04
CA THR A 24 -21.55 -26.17 -10.46
C THR A 24 -22.78 -26.75 -9.75
N LYS A 25 -23.40 -27.74 -10.35
CA LYS A 25 -24.47 -28.55 -9.73
C LYS A 25 -23.86 -29.22 -8.50
N CYS A 26 -24.06 -28.63 -7.33
CA CYS A 26 -23.88 -29.33 -6.07
C CYS A 26 -25.01 -30.35 -5.93
N ILE A 27 -24.70 -31.62 -6.16
CA ILE A 27 -25.55 -32.74 -5.75
C ILE A 27 -25.34 -32.89 -4.24
N ALA A 28 -26.30 -32.43 -3.47
CA ALA A 28 -26.38 -32.71 -2.04
C ALA A 28 -26.56 -34.20 -1.81
N LYS A 29 -25.56 -34.87 -1.26
CA LYS A 29 -25.67 -36.20 -0.66
C LYS A 29 -25.15 -36.14 0.78
N ASN A 30 -26.14 -36.42 1.66
CA ASN A 30 -25.99 -36.92 3.05
C ASN A 30 -24.82 -36.48 3.92
N GLY A 31 -25.14 -35.65 4.93
CA GLY A 31 -24.81 -35.81 6.37
C GLY A 31 -23.37 -35.86 6.88
N ASN A 32 -22.32 -35.89 6.05
CA ASN A 32 -20.93 -35.69 6.43
C ASN A 32 -20.47 -34.31 5.98
N GLN A 33 -20.02 -33.45 6.90
CA GLN A 33 -19.31 -32.24 6.53
C GLN A 33 -18.08 -32.65 5.71
N PHE A 34 -18.16 -32.52 4.39
CA PHE A 34 -16.98 -32.69 3.54
C PHE A 34 -15.95 -31.64 3.96
N PRO A 35 -14.67 -31.99 4.07
CA PRO A 35 -13.63 -31.03 4.36
C PRO A 35 -13.67 -29.94 3.28
N GLN A 36 -13.53 -28.70 3.72
CA GLN A 36 -13.51 -27.52 2.86
C GLN A 36 -12.42 -27.70 1.79
N GLU A 37 -12.75 -27.54 0.52
CA GLU A 37 -11.81 -27.90 -0.56
C GLU A 37 -10.50 -27.08 -0.45
N VAL A 38 -10.60 -25.76 -0.32
CA VAL A 38 -9.43 -24.86 -0.22
C VAL A 38 -9.67 -23.78 0.82
N VAL A 39 -8.67 -23.45 1.60
CA VAL A 39 -8.60 -22.25 2.45
C VAL A 39 -7.35 -21.45 2.15
N VAL A 40 -7.45 -20.12 2.29
CA VAL A 40 -6.31 -19.21 2.15
C VAL A 40 -5.93 -18.66 3.51
N VAL A 41 -4.65 -18.75 3.87
CA VAL A 41 -4.09 -18.15 5.09
C VAL A 41 -3.22 -16.97 4.68
N VAL A 42 -3.58 -15.77 5.12
CA VAL A 42 -2.87 -14.52 4.78
C VAL A 42 -2.07 -14.05 5.98
N VAL A 43 -0.76 -13.87 5.79
CA VAL A 43 0.20 -13.50 6.85
C VAL A 43 0.91 -12.21 6.47
N PRO A 44 0.34 -11.04 6.79
CA PRO A 44 0.95 -9.75 6.48
C PRO A 44 2.07 -9.40 7.45
N PHE A 45 3.06 -8.64 6.97
CA PHE A 45 4.00 -7.96 7.84
C PHE A 45 3.28 -6.89 8.68
N PRO A 46 3.56 -6.77 9.99
CA PRO A 46 2.84 -5.86 10.88
C PRO A 46 3.27 -4.40 10.67
N ALA A 47 2.96 -3.86 9.52
CA ALA A 47 3.10 -2.45 9.16
C ALA A 47 1.96 -2.04 8.22
N GLN A 48 1.46 -0.81 8.38
CA GLN A 48 0.23 -0.32 7.74
C GLN A 48 0.21 -0.53 6.22
N GLY A 49 1.32 -0.24 5.53
CA GLY A 49 1.43 -0.39 4.08
C GLY A 49 1.23 -1.83 3.60
N HIS A 50 1.62 -2.80 4.40
CA HIS A 50 1.51 -4.23 4.12
C HIS A 50 0.13 -4.78 4.50
N LEU A 51 -0.36 -4.42 5.69
CA LEU A 51 -1.67 -4.83 6.20
C LEU A 51 -2.80 -4.46 5.24
N ASN A 52 -2.83 -3.21 4.76
CA ASN A 52 -3.91 -2.74 3.90
C ASN A 52 -3.95 -3.49 2.57
N GLN A 53 -2.81 -3.71 1.92
CA GLN A 53 -2.76 -4.43 0.64
C GLN A 53 -3.31 -5.84 0.78
N LEU A 54 -2.79 -6.60 1.75
CA LEU A 54 -3.20 -7.98 1.97
C LEU A 54 -4.65 -8.10 2.46
N LEU A 55 -5.16 -7.09 3.15
CA LEU A 55 -6.57 -7.04 3.52
C LEU A 55 -7.47 -6.84 2.30
N HIS A 56 -7.14 -5.91 1.40
CA HIS A 56 -7.85 -5.75 0.14
C HIS A 56 -7.77 -7.01 -0.73
N PHE A 57 -6.60 -7.64 -0.79
CA PHE A 57 -6.43 -8.91 -1.49
C PHE A 57 -7.27 -10.03 -0.89
N SER A 58 -7.34 -10.13 0.43
CA SER A 58 -8.20 -11.08 1.15
C SER A 58 -9.66 -10.93 0.75
N ARG A 59 -10.14 -9.69 0.56
CA ARG A 59 -11.50 -9.42 0.10
C ARG A 59 -11.74 -9.88 -1.33
N LEU A 60 -10.77 -9.65 -2.21
CA LEU A 60 -10.86 -10.12 -3.59
C LEU A 60 -10.93 -11.65 -3.65
N ILE A 61 -10.10 -12.36 -2.89
CA ILE A 61 -10.15 -13.84 -2.79
C ILE A 61 -11.48 -14.30 -2.21
N SER A 62 -11.93 -13.67 -1.14
CA SER A 62 -13.20 -14.01 -0.47
C SER A 62 -14.41 -13.82 -1.38
N SER A 63 -14.36 -12.93 -2.37
CA SER A 63 -15.43 -12.74 -3.35
C SER A 63 -15.64 -13.95 -4.28
N TYR A 64 -14.64 -14.84 -4.38
CA TYR A 64 -14.75 -16.14 -5.06
C TYR A 64 -15.25 -17.26 -4.15
N ASN A 65 -15.83 -16.91 -3.01
CA ASN A 65 -16.33 -17.84 -2.00
C ASN A 65 -15.26 -18.75 -1.37
N ILE A 66 -13.99 -18.30 -1.38
CA ILE A 66 -12.86 -18.98 -0.74
C ILE A 66 -12.70 -18.39 0.67
N PRO A 67 -12.70 -19.22 1.73
CA PRO A 67 -12.45 -18.74 3.09
C PRO A 67 -11.02 -18.24 3.24
N VAL A 68 -10.87 -17.11 3.93
CA VAL A 68 -9.59 -16.49 4.20
C VAL A 68 -9.37 -16.39 5.70
N HIS A 69 -8.27 -16.92 6.18
CA HIS A 69 -7.78 -16.74 7.54
C HIS A 69 -6.72 -15.64 7.55
N TYR A 70 -7.07 -14.47 8.08
CA TYR A 70 -6.18 -13.30 8.12
C TYR A 70 -5.49 -13.21 9.48
N ILE A 71 -4.17 -13.34 9.47
CA ILE A 71 -3.33 -13.33 10.68
C ILE A 71 -2.94 -11.88 11.00
N THR A 72 -3.10 -11.48 12.25
CA THR A 72 -2.73 -10.13 12.69
C THR A 72 -2.46 -10.10 14.19
N THR A 73 -2.01 -8.95 14.68
CA THR A 73 -1.90 -8.70 16.12
C THR A 73 -3.00 -7.77 16.60
N THR A 74 -3.35 -7.84 17.87
CA THR A 74 -4.43 -7.02 18.49
C THR A 74 -4.24 -5.53 18.21
N THR A 75 -3.01 -5.03 18.30
CA THR A 75 -2.67 -3.64 18.02
C THR A 75 -2.98 -3.25 16.59
N HIS A 76 -2.56 -4.09 15.64
CA HIS A 76 -2.71 -3.80 14.22
C HIS A 76 -4.14 -4.02 13.71
N THR A 77 -4.89 -4.95 14.32
CA THR A 77 -6.32 -5.14 13.99
C THR A 77 -7.13 -3.89 14.32
N ARG A 78 -6.84 -3.19 15.42
CA ARG A 78 -7.49 -1.90 15.70
C ARG A 78 -7.26 -0.88 14.59
N GLN A 79 -6.03 -0.78 14.07
CA GLN A 79 -5.71 0.09 12.93
C GLN A 79 -6.43 -0.32 11.65
N VAL A 80 -6.45 -1.62 11.35
CA VAL A 80 -7.15 -2.20 10.20
C VAL A 80 -8.64 -1.88 10.28
N ASN A 81 -9.28 -2.13 11.43
CA ASN A 81 -10.71 -1.89 11.65
C ASN A 81 -11.08 -0.40 11.60
N PHE A 82 -10.23 0.46 12.13
CA PHE A 82 -10.47 1.91 12.09
C PHE A 82 -10.43 2.46 10.65
N ARG A 83 -9.60 1.91 9.78
CA ARG A 83 -9.44 2.34 8.39
C ARG A 83 -10.29 1.56 7.40
N ALA A 84 -10.71 0.36 7.77
CA ALA A 84 -11.56 -0.51 6.97
C ALA A 84 -13.05 -0.22 7.19
N HIS A 85 -13.47 1.05 7.11
CA HIS A 85 -14.89 1.37 7.16
C HIS A 85 -15.63 0.58 6.08
N GLY A 86 -16.46 -0.39 6.50
CA GLY A 86 -17.26 -1.24 5.60
C GLY A 86 -16.99 -2.74 5.66
N PHE A 87 -16.12 -3.23 6.57
CA PHE A 87 -15.77 -4.66 6.67
C PHE A 87 -16.87 -5.59 7.26
N LYS A 88 -18.04 -5.08 7.59
CA LYS A 88 -19.08 -5.87 8.29
C LYS A 88 -19.76 -6.97 7.46
N SER A 89 -19.38 -7.19 6.19
CA SER A 89 -20.12 -8.13 5.32
C SER A 89 -19.28 -9.16 4.55
N THR A 90 -18.03 -9.41 4.94
CA THR A 90 -17.28 -10.53 4.35
C THR A 90 -17.38 -11.74 5.26
N ASN A 91 -18.46 -12.51 5.11
CA ASN A 91 -18.74 -13.71 5.90
C ASN A 91 -17.65 -14.79 5.82
N ASN A 92 -16.67 -14.64 4.91
CA ASN A 92 -15.61 -15.62 4.65
C ASN A 92 -14.21 -15.15 5.03
N ILE A 93 -14.05 -14.04 5.79
CA ILE A 93 -12.72 -13.64 6.32
C ILE A 93 -12.71 -13.83 7.83
N HIS A 94 -11.85 -14.72 8.30
CA HIS A 94 -11.66 -15.06 9.72
C HIS A 94 -10.40 -14.37 10.22
N PHE A 95 -10.54 -13.39 11.10
CA PHE A 95 -9.41 -12.71 11.72
C PHE A 95 -8.88 -13.50 12.90
N HIS A 96 -7.56 -13.75 12.90
CA HIS A 96 -6.82 -14.37 14.01
C HIS A 96 -5.92 -13.33 14.65
N GLU A 97 -6.32 -12.87 15.82
CA GLU A 97 -5.63 -11.80 16.55
C GLU A 97 -4.73 -12.38 17.62
N PHE A 98 -3.48 -12.00 17.58
CA PHE A 98 -2.50 -12.41 18.60
C PHE A 98 -2.03 -11.22 19.42
N PRO A 99 -1.78 -11.39 20.72
CA PRO A 99 -1.29 -10.32 21.57
C PRO A 99 0.07 -9.82 21.05
N THR A 100 0.23 -8.51 21.08
CA THR A 100 1.50 -7.86 20.75
C THR A 100 2.31 -7.71 22.03
N PRO A 101 3.57 -8.16 22.07
CA PRO A 101 4.46 -7.87 23.18
C PRO A 101 4.61 -6.37 23.40
N ILE A 102 4.88 -5.98 24.64
CA ILE A 102 5.22 -4.59 24.96
C ILE A 102 6.62 -4.31 24.41
N PHE A 103 6.72 -3.37 23.47
CA PHE A 103 7.99 -2.91 22.92
C PHE A 103 8.26 -1.49 23.38
N ASN A 104 9.51 -1.22 23.76
CA ASN A 104 9.99 0.14 23.85
C ASN A 104 10.26 0.65 22.43
N SER A 105 9.26 1.29 21.84
CA SER A 105 9.43 1.89 20.52
C SER A 105 10.22 3.19 20.62
N PRO A 106 11.33 3.35 19.89
CA PRO A 106 12.03 4.63 19.85
C PRO A 106 11.13 5.71 19.24
N THR A 107 11.35 6.95 19.63
CA THR A 107 10.64 8.08 19.01
C THR A 107 10.98 8.16 17.51
N PRO A 108 10.07 8.63 16.65
CA PRO A 108 10.21 8.59 15.20
C PRO A 108 11.51 9.18 14.64
N ASN A 109 12.08 10.19 15.30
CA ASN A 109 13.29 10.88 14.86
C ASN A 109 14.56 10.49 15.62
N ASN A 110 14.53 9.43 16.42
CA ASN A 110 15.66 9.02 17.26
C ASN A 110 16.62 8.07 16.52
N ASN A 111 17.02 8.43 15.30
CA ASN A 111 18.04 7.68 14.57
C ASN A 111 19.42 8.30 14.86
N PRO A 112 20.39 7.53 15.39
CA PRO A 112 21.73 8.04 15.68
C PRO A 112 22.49 8.50 14.43
N ASN A 113 22.11 8.01 13.25
CA ASN A 113 22.65 8.47 11.98
C ASN A 113 21.58 9.28 11.23
N PRO A 114 21.73 10.60 11.11
CA PRO A 114 20.76 11.48 10.44
C PRO A 114 20.63 11.21 8.92
N SER A 115 21.60 10.52 8.33
CA SER A 115 21.55 10.12 6.92
C SER A 115 20.60 8.95 6.67
N ILE A 116 20.24 8.17 7.69
CA ILE A 116 19.28 7.10 7.62
C ILE A 116 17.87 7.68 7.88
N LYS A 117 17.01 7.58 6.89
CA LYS A 117 15.66 8.14 6.93
C LYS A 117 14.58 7.11 7.29
N PHE A 118 14.97 5.83 7.44
CA PHE A 118 14.03 4.79 7.86
C PHE A 118 13.47 5.09 9.26
N PRO A 119 12.14 5.10 9.44
CA PRO A 119 11.53 5.45 10.70
C PRO A 119 11.87 4.42 11.79
N SER A 120 12.50 4.90 12.87
CA SER A 120 12.95 4.03 13.97
C SER A 120 11.80 3.30 14.68
N HIS A 121 10.61 3.89 14.73
CA HIS A 121 9.41 3.28 15.31
C HIS A 121 8.87 2.07 14.52
N LEU A 122 9.34 1.83 13.28
CA LEU A 122 9.01 0.63 12.51
C LEU A 122 9.91 -0.57 12.81
N GLN A 123 11.03 -0.39 13.51
CA GLN A 123 11.95 -1.48 13.86
C GLN A 123 11.29 -2.59 14.69
N PRO A 124 10.41 -2.30 15.67
CA PRO A 124 9.71 -3.35 16.42
C PRO A 124 8.87 -4.29 15.56
N SER A 125 8.41 -3.87 14.39
CA SER A 125 7.63 -4.73 13.49
C SER A 125 8.37 -6.01 13.09
N SER A 126 9.71 -5.94 12.92
CA SER A 126 10.54 -7.12 12.64
C SER A 126 10.67 -8.07 13.84
N GLN A 127 10.57 -7.55 15.05
CA GLN A 127 10.59 -8.37 16.28
C GLN A 127 9.22 -8.99 16.53
N ILE A 128 8.13 -8.26 16.21
CA ILE A 128 6.76 -8.78 16.33
C ILE A 128 6.57 -9.98 15.41
N SER A 129 7.16 -9.99 14.21
CA SER A 129 7.02 -11.10 13.27
C SER A 129 7.45 -12.44 13.88
N THR A 130 8.52 -12.46 14.66
CA THR A 130 9.02 -13.69 15.30
C THR A 130 8.03 -14.28 16.32
N ASN A 131 7.22 -13.44 16.95
CA ASN A 131 6.20 -13.90 17.91
C ASN A 131 5.02 -14.60 17.23
N LEU A 132 4.85 -14.41 15.90
CA LEU A 132 3.79 -15.05 15.14
C LEU A 132 4.15 -16.45 14.63
N ILE A 133 5.41 -16.90 14.72
CA ILE A 133 5.87 -18.21 14.25
C ILE A 133 5.01 -19.32 14.84
N TYR A 134 5.01 -19.45 16.17
CA TYR A 134 4.26 -20.52 16.85
C TYR A 134 2.73 -20.41 16.66
N PRO A 135 2.09 -19.25 16.83
CA PRO A 135 0.66 -19.11 16.57
C PRO A 135 0.25 -19.47 15.12
N VAL A 136 1.04 -19.08 14.13
CA VAL A 136 0.77 -19.41 12.72
C VAL A 136 0.92 -20.90 12.48
N ALA A 137 1.99 -21.53 12.96
CA ALA A 137 2.18 -22.98 12.89
C ALA A 137 0.97 -23.73 13.44
N LYS A 138 0.47 -23.35 14.63
CA LYS A 138 -0.70 -23.96 15.25
C LYS A 138 -1.97 -23.84 14.39
N ILE A 139 -2.19 -22.70 13.73
CA ILE A 139 -3.31 -22.52 12.79
C ILE A 139 -3.15 -23.45 11.59
N LEU A 140 -1.96 -23.48 10.97
CA LEU A 140 -1.71 -24.30 9.79
C LEU A 140 -1.95 -25.78 10.09
N HIS A 141 -1.42 -26.30 11.21
CA HIS A 141 -1.66 -27.69 11.63
C HIS A 141 -3.15 -27.95 11.93
N SER A 142 -3.86 -27.01 12.55
CA SER A 142 -5.31 -27.17 12.79
C SER A 142 -6.12 -27.22 11.49
N LEU A 143 -5.72 -26.44 10.49
CA LEU A 143 -6.41 -26.41 9.19
C LEU A 143 -6.08 -27.64 8.34
N SER A 144 -4.86 -28.21 8.45
CA SER A 144 -4.41 -29.33 7.62
C SER A 144 -5.30 -30.57 7.74
N HIS A 145 -5.95 -30.76 8.89
CA HIS A 145 -6.88 -31.88 9.13
C HIS A 145 -8.31 -31.58 8.72
N LYS A 146 -8.63 -30.34 8.34
CA LYS A 146 -10.01 -29.88 8.07
C LYS A 146 -10.25 -29.51 6.61
N THR A 147 -9.18 -29.38 5.83
CA THR A 147 -9.25 -28.89 4.45
C THR A 147 -8.45 -29.80 3.53
N GLN A 148 -8.80 -29.79 2.24
CA GLN A 148 -8.04 -30.54 1.24
C GLN A 148 -6.76 -29.81 0.83
N ARG A 149 -6.77 -28.47 0.86
CA ARG A 149 -5.62 -27.65 0.48
C ARG A 149 -5.54 -26.36 1.29
N ILE A 150 -4.35 -26.03 1.76
CA ILE A 150 -4.04 -24.76 2.42
C ILE A 150 -3.12 -23.95 1.50
N VAL A 151 -3.58 -22.78 1.11
CA VAL A 151 -2.80 -21.81 0.33
C VAL A 151 -2.37 -20.68 1.26
N ILE A 152 -1.07 -20.55 1.48
CA ILE A 152 -0.53 -19.52 2.35
C ILE A 152 -0.02 -18.37 1.50
N ILE A 153 -0.47 -17.15 1.78
CA ILE A 153 0.01 -15.92 1.16
C ILE A 153 0.73 -15.12 2.24
N ASN A 154 2.03 -15.21 2.26
CA ASN A 154 2.85 -14.47 3.21
C ASN A 154 3.49 -13.24 2.57
N ASP A 155 3.50 -12.14 3.31
CA ASP A 155 4.34 -11.00 2.95
C ASP A 155 5.80 -11.43 2.80
N SER A 156 6.54 -10.82 1.90
CA SER A 156 7.96 -11.14 1.66
C SER A 156 8.85 -10.95 2.89
N LEU A 157 8.35 -10.22 3.90
CA LEU A 157 9.00 -10.00 5.20
C LEU A 157 8.47 -10.95 6.30
N MET A 158 7.68 -11.96 5.94
CA MET A 158 7.10 -12.95 6.84
C MET A 158 7.46 -14.40 6.43
N GLY A 159 8.52 -14.54 5.66
CA GLY A 159 8.96 -15.85 5.17
C GLY A 159 9.28 -16.83 6.28
N SER A 160 9.99 -16.39 7.33
CA SER A 160 10.34 -17.22 8.50
C SER A 160 9.14 -17.70 9.30
N VAL A 161 8.04 -16.93 9.27
CA VAL A 161 6.86 -17.17 10.12
C VAL A 161 6.03 -18.36 9.64
N VAL A 162 6.11 -18.68 8.36
CA VAL A 162 5.21 -19.69 7.75
C VAL A 162 5.89 -21.05 7.51
N GLN A 163 7.14 -21.24 7.90
CA GLN A 163 7.96 -22.39 7.46
C GLN A 163 7.41 -23.77 7.82
N ASP A 164 6.60 -23.89 8.87
CA ASP A 164 5.94 -25.14 9.25
C ASP A 164 5.08 -25.73 8.12
N TYR A 165 4.65 -24.91 7.14
CA TYR A 165 3.87 -25.43 5.99
C TYR A 165 4.62 -26.51 5.22
N ARG A 166 5.95 -26.53 5.26
CA ARG A 166 6.78 -27.48 4.52
C ARG A 166 6.63 -28.92 5.01
N ASP A 167 6.19 -29.08 6.25
CA ASP A 167 5.92 -30.36 6.88
C ASP A 167 4.43 -30.76 6.78
N ILE A 168 3.62 -29.92 6.12
CA ILE A 168 2.17 -30.13 5.91
C ILE A 168 1.93 -30.53 4.45
N PRO A 169 1.56 -31.79 4.15
CA PRO A 169 1.50 -32.29 2.78
C PRO A 169 0.51 -31.58 1.86
N ASN A 170 -0.56 -31.00 2.41
CA ASN A 170 -1.60 -30.29 1.68
C ASN A 170 -1.48 -28.75 1.77
N ALA A 171 -0.27 -28.25 2.08
CA ALA A 171 -0.01 -26.81 2.20
C ALA A 171 1.03 -26.34 1.18
N GLU A 172 0.82 -25.15 0.64
CA GLU A 172 1.78 -24.45 -0.21
C GLU A 172 1.78 -22.94 0.10
N ALA A 173 2.89 -22.27 -0.17
CA ALA A 173 3.04 -20.87 0.13
C ALA A 173 3.39 -20.02 -1.11
N TYR A 174 2.90 -18.78 -1.12
CA TYR A 174 3.19 -17.76 -2.13
C TYR A 174 3.74 -16.50 -1.45
N THR A 175 4.85 -15.98 -1.96
CA THR A 175 5.43 -14.72 -1.49
C THR A 175 4.69 -13.54 -2.08
N PHE A 176 4.11 -12.70 -1.24
CA PHE A 176 3.54 -11.43 -1.65
C PHE A 176 4.56 -10.29 -1.50
N HIS A 177 4.75 -9.52 -2.57
CA HIS A 177 5.59 -8.33 -2.57
C HIS A 177 4.72 -7.07 -2.43
N SER A 178 4.90 -6.35 -1.31
CA SER A 178 4.14 -5.13 -0.98
C SER A 178 4.68 -3.86 -1.65
N VAL A 179 5.76 -3.98 -2.42
CA VAL A 179 6.43 -2.92 -3.16
C VAL A 179 6.29 -3.14 -4.67
N SER A 180 6.64 -2.14 -5.50
CA SER A 180 6.56 -2.24 -6.96
C SER A 180 7.40 -3.38 -7.53
N ALA A 181 6.96 -3.96 -8.65
CA ALA A 181 7.74 -4.95 -9.38
C ALA A 181 9.07 -4.35 -9.87
N PHE A 182 9.08 -3.07 -10.24
CA PHE A 182 10.27 -2.30 -10.55
C PHE A 182 11.27 -2.30 -9.39
N THR A 183 10.82 -2.02 -8.17
CA THR A 183 11.69 -2.04 -6.97
C THR A 183 12.27 -3.44 -6.73
N ILE A 184 11.46 -4.50 -6.84
CA ILE A 184 11.93 -5.88 -6.68
C ILE A 184 12.95 -6.22 -7.78
N PHE A 185 12.67 -5.84 -9.03
CA PHE A 185 13.60 -6.05 -10.13
C PHE A 185 14.96 -5.39 -9.84
N LEU A 186 14.97 -4.15 -9.38
CA LEU A 186 16.21 -3.44 -9.05
C LEU A 186 17.00 -4.10 -7.93
N TYR A 187 16.34 -4.57 -6.85
CA TYR A 187 17.03 -5.29 -5.77
C TYR A 187 17.67 -6.58 -6.27
N VAL A 188 16.95 -7.35 -7.10
CA VAL A 188 17.47 -8.58 -7.67
C VAL A 188 18.64 -8.31 -8.62
N TRP A 189 18.49 -7.33 -9.52
CA TRP A 189 19.51 -6.93 -10.47
C TRP A 189 20.81 -6.45 -9.80
N GLU A 190 20.69 -5.66 -8.72
CA GLU A 190 21.83 -5.23 -7.90
C GLU A 190 22.50 -6.41 -7.19
N THR A 191 21.73 -7.37 -6.69
CA THR A 191 22.24 -8.57 -6.04
C THR A 191 23.01 -9.46 -7.04
N MET A 192 22.62 -9.43 -8.31
CA MET A 192 23.32 -10.12 -9.42
C MET A 192 24.52 -9.33 -9.95
N GLY A 193 24.97 -8.29 -9.25
CA GLY A 193 26.13 -7.49 -9.66
C GLY A 193 25.84 -6.57 -10.84
N ARG A 194 24.58 -6.15 -11.05
CA ARG A 194 24.14 -5.30 -12.17
C ARG A 194 24.49 -5.90 -13.53
N SER A 195 24.24 -7.17 -13.70
CA SER A 195 24.57 -7.94 -14.90
C SER A 195 24.18 -7.22 -16.19
N SER A 196 25.12 -7.06 -17.11
CA SER A 196 24.92 -6.44 -18.44
C SER A 196 24.06 -7.27 -19.40
N SER A 197 23.72 -8.52 -19.04
CA SER A 197 22.80 -9.35 -19.82
C SER A 197 21.35 -8.83 -19.82
N ILE A 198 21.08 -7.83 -19.00
CA ILE A 198 19.79 -7.13 -18.93
C ILE A 198 20.03 -5.71 -19.44
N ASP A 199 19.54 -5.42 -20.64
CA ASP A 199 19.57 -4.08 -21.20
C ASP A 199 18.64 -3.18 -20.37
N VAL A 200 19.24 -2.25 -19.66
CA VAL A 200 18.56 -1.33 -18.74
C VAL A 200 18.98 0.10 -19.01
N ASP A 201 19.11 0.50 -20.27
CA ASP A 201 19.41 1.89 -20.66
C ASP A 201 18.43 2.90 -20.03
N MET A 202 17.23 2.45 -19.68
CA MET A 202 16.21 3.23 -18.99
C MET A 202 16.58 3.60 -17.54
N ILE A 203 17.66 3.04 -16.95
CA ILE A 203 17.90 3.11 -15.50
C ILE A 203 19.32 3.61 -15.17
N LYS A 204 19.89 4.46 -16.02
CA LYS A 204 21.27 4.96 -15.85
C LYS A 204 21.50 5.74 -14.56
N ASP A 205 20.49 6.46 -14.06
CA ASP A 205 20.57 7.36 -12.91
C ASP A 205 19.70 6.91 -11.75
N LEU A 206 19.88 5.66 -11.28
CA LEU A 206 19.12 5.17 -10.14
C LEU A 206 19.59 5.82 -8.84
N PRO A 207 18.65 6.22 -7.97
CA PRO A 207 19.01 6.68 -6.64
C PRO A 207 19.66 5.54 -5.84
N SER A 208 20.69 5.88 -5.08
CA SER A 208 21.29 4.97 -4.11
C SER A 208 20.26 4.51 -3.08
N ASN A 209 20.42 3.27 -2.59
CA ASN A 209 19.66 2.79 -1.43
C ASN A 209 20.16 3.33 -0.09
N ASP A 210 21.22 4.13 -0.11
CA ASP A 210 21.79 4.70 1.11
C ASP A 210 20.75 5.51 1.87
N GLY A 211 20.61 5.22 3.15
CA GLY A 211 19.66 5.88 4.03
C GLY A 211 18.20 5.42 3.90
N CYS A 212 17.87 4.53 2.94
CA CYS A 212 16.51 3.99 2.82
C CYS A 212 16.12 3.08 3.98
N PHE A 213 17.08 2.35 4.52
CA PHE A 213 16.89 1.35 5.59
C PHE A 213 18.01 1.44 6.62
N THR A 214 17.73 0.96 7.84
CA THR A 214 18.80 0.69 8.80
C THR A 214 19.57 -0.57 8.41
N PRO A 215 20.84 -0.73 8.84
CA PRO A 215 21.59 -1.97 8.61
C PRO A 215 20.89 -3.21 9.17
N GLU A 216 20.27 -3.09 10.36
CA GLU A 216 19.52 -4.16 11.04
C GLU A 216 18.30 -4.58 10.20
N PHE A 217 17.53 -3.60 9.72
CA PHE A 217 16.36 -3.89 8.88
C PHE A 217 16.79 -4.49 7.54
N THR A 218 17.89 -4.03 6.94
CA THR A 218 18.45 -4.62 5.72
C THR A 218 18.83 -6.09 5.92
N LYS A 219 19.46 -6.41 7.07
CA LYS A 219 19.79 -7.80 7.43
C LYS A 219 18.53 -8.64 7.59
N PHE A 220 17.52 -8.11 8.26
CA PHE A 220 16.21 -8.76 8.41
C PHE A 220 15.57 -9.05 7.04
N VAL A 221 15.47 -8.06 6.16
CA VAL A 221 14.92 -8.23 4.80
C VAL A 221 15.64 -9.33 4.03
N ARG A 222 16.97 -9.35 4.08
CA ARG A 222 17.75 -10.40 3.40
C ARG A 222 17.45 -11.78 3.96
N SER A 223 17.36 -11.93 5.29
CA SER A 223 17.04 -13.22 5.89
C SER A 223 15.65 -13.71 5.53
N GLU A 224 14.66 -12.82 5.48
CA GLU A 224 13.30 -13.19 5.11
C GLU A 224 13.18 -13.59 3.63
N HIS A 225 13.89 -12.90 2.74
CA HIS A 225 13.90 -13.24 1.32
C HIS A 225 14.51 -14.61 1.01
N GLU A 226 15.41 -15.13 1.85
CA GLU A 226 15.97 -16.48 1.70
C GLU A 226 14.87 -17.57 1.77
N TYR A 227 13.80 -17.33 2.51
CA TYR A 227 12.68 -18.28 2.59
C TYR A 227 11.83 -18.32 1.33
N SER A 228 11.84 -17.27 0.51
CA SER A 228 11.07 -17.22 -0.73
C SER A 228 11.44 -18.31 -1.73
N LYS A 229 12.65 -18.90 -1.61
CA LYS A 229 13.09 -20.04 -2.43
C LYS A 229 12.26 -21.30 -2.25
N PHE A 230 11.56 -21.43 -1.13
CA PHE A 230 10.72 -22.59 -0.84
C PHE A 230 9.28 -22.41 -1.33
N ASN A 231 8.84 -21.17 -1.59
CA ASN A 231 7.48 -20.86 -1.98
C ASN A 231 7.18 -21.26 -3.42
N SER A 232 5.92 -21.59 -3.72
CA SER A 232 5.42 -22.05 -5.02
C SER A 232 5.36 -20.96 -6.07
N GLY A 233 5.26 -19.69 -5.65
CA GLY A 233 5.17 -18.56 -6.57
C GLY A 233 5.27 -17.19 -5.87
N LYS A 234 5.14 -16.15 -6.69
CA LYS A 234 5.23 -14.75 -6.27
C LYS A 234 3.98 -13.97 -6.70
N ILE A 235 3.52 -13.07 -5.85
CA ILE A 235 2.35 -12.23 -6.08
C ILE A 235 2.77 -10.77 -5.93
N TYR A 236 2.32 -9.92 -6.87
CA TYR A 236 2.59 -8.49 -6.90
C TYR A 236 1.28 -7.70 -6.91
N ASN A 237 1.21 -6.65 -6.10
CA ASN A 237 0.13 -5.66 -6.18
C ASN A 237 0.44 -4.66 -7.29
N THR A 238 0.36 -5.11 -8.51
CA THR A 238 0.54 -4.30 -9.72
C THR A 238 -0.22 -4.91 -10.90
N SER A 239 -0.25 -4.20 -12.02
CA SER A 239 -0.81 -4.66 -13.30
C SER A 239 0.26 -4.64 -14.38
N ARG A 240 0.14 -5.53 -15.37
CA ARG A 240 0.99 -5.50 -16.57
C ARG A 240 0.88 -4.19 -17.36
N VAL A 241 -0.23 -3.47 -17.22
CA VAL A 241 -0.42 -2.14 -17.80
C VAL A 241 0.54 -1.11 -17.19
N ILE A 242 0.92 -1.28 -15.91
CA ILE A 242 1.80 -0.36 -15.19
C ILE A 242 3.25 -0.82 -15.30
N GLU A 243 3.52 -2.09 -14.99
CA GLU A 243 4.87 -2.60 -14.79
C GLU A 243 5.20 -3.84 -15.65
N GLY A 244 4.50 -4.05 -16.77
CA GLY A 244 4.69 -5.20 -17.67
C GLY A 244 6.15 -5.51 -17.99
N PRO A 245 6.96 -4.55 -18.47
CA PRO A 245 8.36 -4.79 -18.80
C PRO A 245 9.20 -5.33 -17.62
N PHE A 246 8.94 -4.86 -16.40
CA PHE A 246 9.67 -5.33 -15.20
C PHE A 246 9.18 -6.69 -14.73
N LEU A 247 7.90 -6.99 -14.87
CA LEU A 247 7.35 -8.33 -14.63
C LEU A 247 7.96 -9.35 -15.61
N ASP A 248 8.13 -8.97 -16.86
CA ASP A 248 8.77 -9.83 -17.88
C ASP A 248 10.26 -10.05 -17.56
N LEU A 249 10.99 -9.02 -17.13
CA LEU A 249 12.35 -9.15 -16.65
C LEU A 249 12.44 -10.07 -15.42
N LEU A 250 11.54 -9.89 -14.45
CA LEU A 250 11.46 -10.75 -13.26
C LEU A 250 11.09 -12.20 -13.62
N SER A 251 10.41 -12.45 -14.74
CA SER A 251 10.03 -13.80 -15.18
C SER A 251 11.18 -14.61 -15.76
N LYS A 252 12.29 -13.96 -16.14
CA LYS A 252 13.45 -14.67 -16.73
C LYS A 252 13.96 -15.75 -15.79
N GLU A 253 14.34 -16.91 -16.36
CA GLU A 253 14.77 -18.10 -15.61
C GLU A 253 15.90 -17.81 -14.62
N GLN A 254 16.86 -16.97 -15.02
CA GLN A 254 17.98 -16.54 -14.18
C GLN A 254 17.55 -15.90 -12.87
N ILE A 255 16.39 -15.23 -12.86
CA ILE A 255 15.82 -14.52 -11.71
C ILE A 255 14.77 -15.37 -11.01
N ASN A 256 13.87 -15.95 -11.76
CA ASN A 256 12.65 -16.58 -11.23
C ASN A 256 12.79 -18.07 -10.94
N LYS A 257 13.78 -18.74 -11.54
CA LYS A 257 14.04 -20.19 -11.38
C LYS A 257 12.77 -21.03 -11.62
N GLY A 258 12.03 -20.73 -12.68
CA GLY A 258 10.82 -21.46 -13.09
C GLY A 258 9.58 -21.23 -12.22
N LYS A 259 9.62 -20.34 -11.22
CA LYS A 259 8.45 -20.08 -10.36
C LYS A 259 7.37 -19.27 -11.05
N LYS A 260 6.12 -19.54 -10.73
CA LYS A 260 4.99 -18.74 -11.22
C LYS A 260 5.00 -17.33 -10.59
N GLN A 261 4.58 -16.37 -11.39
CA GLN A 261 4.40 -14.99 -10.96
C GLN A 261 3.01 -14.50 -11.34
N TRP A 262 2.44 -13.67 -10.48
CA TRP A 262 1.09 -13.19 -10.61
C TRP A 262 1.05 -11.68 -10.33
N ALA A 263 0.61 -10.89 -11.33
CA ALA A 263 0.39 -9.45 -11.20
C ALA A 263 -1.12 -9.20 -11.04
N LEU A 264 -1.59 -9.17 -9.81
CA LEU A 264 -3.01 -9.25 -9.47
C LEU A 264 -3.63 -7.90 -9.05
N GLY A 265 -2.84 -6.82 -9.05
CA GLY A 265 -3.28 -5.48 -8.63
C GLY A 265 -3.88 -4.63 -9.75
N PRO A 266 -4.47 -3.48 -9.40
CA PRO A 266 -4.49 -2.88 -8.06
C PRO A 266 -5.46 -3.61 -7.12
N PHE A 267 -5.07 -3.74 -5.85
CA PHE A 267 -5.98 -4.31 -4.84
C PHE A 267 -6.93 -3.27 -4.26
N ASN A 268 -6.58 -1.99 -4.32
CA ASN A 268 -7.50 -0.92 -3.94
C ASN A 268 -8.70 -0.86 -4.90
N PRO A 269 -9.89 -0.46 -4.42
CA PRO A 269 -11.02 -0.21 -5.29
C PRO A 269 -10.68 0.80 -6.39
N ILE A 270 -11.06 0.50 -7.61
CA ILE A 270 -10.87 1.39 -8.78
C ILE A 270 -12.12 2.21 -9.10
N THR A 271 -13.24 1.86 -8.51
CA THR A 271 -14.50 2.60 -8.57
C THR A 271 -14.98 2.87 -7.16
N ILE A 272 -15.22 4.13 -6.85
CA ILE A 272 -15.77 4.55 -5.57
C ILE A 272 -17.28 4.68 -5.73
N SER A 273 -18.02 3.83 -5.02
CA SER A 273 -19.50 3.81 -5.06
C SER A 273 -20.07 4.81 -4.05
N GLY A 274 -20.95 5.69 -4.54
CA GLY A 274 -21.98 6.47 -3.88
C GLY A 274 -21.71 7.16 -2.52
N PRO A 275 -22.54 8.13 -2.13
CA PRO A 275 -22.36 8.84 -0.88
C PRO A 275 -22.68 7.94 0.33
N THR A 276 -21.75 7.87 1.26
CA THR A 276 -21.97 7.34 2.60
C THR A 276 -22.83 8.29 3.42
N GLN A 277 -23.62 7.78 4.37
CA GLN A 277 -24.50 8.60 5.22
C GLN A 277 -23.75 9.68 6.04
N GLN A 278 -22.43 9.54 6.21
CA GLN A 278 -21.60 10.50 6.92
C GLN A 278 -20.32 10.77 6.12
N ARG A 279 -20.42 11.73 5.20
CA ARG A 279 -19.34 12.09 4.31
C ARG A 279 -18.29 12.94 5.03
N HIS A 280 -17.00 12.63 4.84
CA HIS A 280 -15.92 13.39 5.44
C HIS A 280 -15.93 14.86 4.97
N TYR A 281 -15.66 15.81 5.86
CA TYR A 281 -15.73 17.25 5.55
C TYR A 281 -14.82 17.69 4.40
N SER A 282 -13.69 17.02 4.19
CA SER A 282 -12.81 17.28 3.05
C SER A 282 -13.49 17.00 1.70
N LEU A 283 -14.32 15.96 1.62
CA LEU A 283 -15.08 15.63 0.41
C LEU A 283 -16.20 16.66 0.16
N ILE A 284 -16.88 17.11 1.24
CA ILE A 284 -17.88 18.17 1.16
C ILE A 284 -17.24 19.48 0.67
N TRP A 285 -16.00 19.76 1.08
CA TRP A 285 -15.25 20.91 0.60
C TRP A 285 -14.85 20.74 -0.88
N LEU A 286 -14.41 19.54 -1.30
CA LEU A 286 -14.07 19.22 -2.69
C LEU A 286 -15.26 19.39 -3.63
N ASP A 287 -16.48 19.06 -3.22
CA ASP A 287 -17.70 19.24 -4.02
C ASP A 287 -17.91 20.69 -4.51
N LYS A 288 -17.38 21.63 -3.73
CA LYS A 288 -17.49 23.08 -4.05
C LYS A 288 -16.37 23.57 -4.97
N GLN A 289 -15.42 22.70 -5.35
CA GLN A 289 -14.24 23.09 -6.11
C GLN A 289 -14.40 22.75 -7.61
N VAL A 290 -13.74 23.53 -8.43
CA VAL A 290 -13.69 23.31 -9.88
C VAL A 290 -12.96 21.98 -10.19
N PRO A 291 -13.35 21.25 -11.23
CA PRO A 291 -12.64 20.03 -11.63
C PRO A 291 -11.14 20.24 -11.79
N LYS A 292 -10.34 19.30 -11.29
CA LYS A 292 -8.86 19.27 -11.37
C LYS A 292 -8.14 20.51 -10.78
N SER A 293 -8.78 21.23 -9.85
CA SER A 293 -8.25 22.47 -9.29
C SER A 293 -7.58 22.31 -7.90
N VAL A 294 -7.64 21.14 -7.28
CA VAL A 294 -7.15 20.92 -5.93
C VAL A 294 -5.96 19.95 -5.93
N ILE A 295 -4.86 20.33 -5.28
CA ILE A 295 -3.78 19.41 -4.96
C ILE A 295 -4.02 18.76 -3.59
N PHE A 296 -3.95 17.44 -3.55
CA PHE A 296 -3.92 16.67 -2.31
C PHE A 296 -2.48 16.57 -1.80
N VAL A 297 -2.24 16.76 -0.51
CA VAL A 297 -0.90 16.71 0.11
C VAL A 297 -0.94 15.73 1.27
N SER A 298 -0.22 14.61 1.15
CA SER A 298 -0.13 13.59 2.21
C SER A 298 1.19 12.83 2.12
N PHE A 299 1.87 12.71 3.25
CA PHE A 299 3.16 12.02 3.37
C PHE A 299 3.05 10.63 4.03
N GLY A 300 1.85 10.04 3.98
CA GLY A 300 1.58 8.72 4.56
C GLY A 300 1.48 8.76 6.08
N THR A 301 1.75 7.62 6.69
CA THR A 301 1.50 7.38 8.12
C THR A 301 2.75 7.33 8.98
N THR A 302 3.91 7.20 8.35
CA THR A 302 5.20 6.97 9.05
C THR A 302 6.14 8.16 9.01
N THR A 303 5.73 9.27 8.38
CA THR A 303 6.58 10.42 8.16
C THR A 303 6.39 11.49 9.23
N SER A 304 7.50 11.94 9.80
CA SER A 304 7.56 13.12 10.68
C SER A 304 8.47 14.16 10.05
N PHE A 305 8.01 15.41 10.03
CA PHE A 305 8.80 16.56 9.58
C PHE A 305 9.29 17.39 10.75
N SER A 306 10.45 18.07 10.57
CA SER A 306 10.84 19.14 11.47
C SER A 306 9.91 20.34 11.33
N TYR A 307 9.84 21.18 12.36
CA TYR A 307 9.05 22.40 12.32
C TYR A 307 9.45 23.31 11.15
N GLU A 308 10.75 23.40 10.86
CA GLU A 308 11.29 24.18 9.75
C GLU A 308 10.74 23.67 8.41
N GLN A 309 10.73 22.35 8.21
CA GLN A 309 10.18 21.77 6.97
C GLN A 309 8.67 21.98 6.86
N ILE A 310 7.95 21.90 7.96
CA ILE A 310 6.50 22.18 7.99
C ILE A 310 6.23 23.64 7.62
N LYS A 311 7.06 24.55 8.12
CA LYS A 311 7.00 25.99 7.78
C LYS A 311 7.23 26.22 6.29
N GLU A 312 8.23 25.59 5.70
CA GLU A 312 8.52 25.68 4.26
C GLU A 312 7.34 25.12 3.41
N ILE A 313 6.75 24.00 3.84
CA ILE A 313 5.57 23.42 3.16
C ILE A 313 4.40 24.41 3.22
N ALA A 314 4.12 24.97 4.39
CA ALA A 314 3.04 25.91 4.57
C ALA A 314 3.21 27.16 3.67
N ILE A 315 4.41 27.76 3.68
CA ILE A 315 4.70 28.95 2.85
C ILE A 315 4.59 28.59 1.36
N GLY A 316 5.17 27.48 0.91
CA GLY A 316 5.13 27.05 -0.47
C GLY A 316 3.71 26.79 -0.99
N LEU A 317 2.87 26.14 -0.19
CA LEU A 317 1.44 25.94 -0.51
C LEU A 317 0.70 27.28 -0.56
N GLU A 318 0.92 28.17 0.41
CA GLU A 318 0.30 29.49 0.44
C GLU A 318 0.71 30.34 -0.78
N GLN A 319 1.99 30.38 -1.13
CA GLN A 319 2.52 31.18 -2.25
C GLN A 319 2.17 30.58 -3.62
N SER A 320 1.96 29.28 -3.70
CA SER A 320 1.54 28.62 -4.95
C SER A 320 0.22 29.18 -5.50
N GLN A 321 -0.61 29.75 -4.64
CA GLN A 321 -1.97 30.22 -4.94
C GLN A 321 -2.90 29.10 -5.43
N GLN A 322 -2.49 27.83 -5.31
CA GLN A 322 -3.31 26.70 -5.69
C GLN A 322 -4.20 26.25 -4.53
N LYS A 323 -5.33 25.63 -4.85
CA LYS A 323 -6.20 25.05 -3.83
C LYS A 323 -5.60 23.74 -3.36
N PHE A 324 -5.70 23.46 -2.04
CA PHE A 324 -5.09 22.26 -1.48
C PHE A 324 -5.89 21.64 -0.33
N ILE A 325 -5.73 20.34 -0.16
CA ILE A 325 -6.02 19.60 1.07
C ILE A 325 -4.70 19.09 1.59
N TRP A 326 -4.30 19.50 2.78
CA TRP A 326 -3.09 19.05 3.43
C TRP A 326 -3.39 18.18 4.65
N VAL A 327 -3.03 16.90 4.58
CA VAL A 327 -3.11 15.99 5.73
C VAL A 327 -1.85 16.16 6.56
N LEU A 328 -1.99 16.81 7.70
CA LEU A 328 -0.91 17.07 8.64
C LEU A 328 -1.27 16.40 9.97
N ARG A 329 -0.76 15.19 10.15
CA ARG A 329 -0.97 14.46 11.40
C ARG A 329 0.07 14.81 12.43
N ASP A 330 -0.35 14.69 13.68
CA ASP A 330 0.58 14.70 14.80
C ASP A 330 1.41 13.40 14.71
N ALA A 331 2.72 13.53 14.56
CA ALA A 331 3.65 12.43 14.30
C ALA A 331 3.60 11.30 15.37
N ASP A 332 3.16 11.65 16.57
CA ASP A 332 3.11 10.73 17.71
C ASP A 332 1.86 9.82 17.72
N LYS A 333 0.83 10.13 16.91
CA LYS A 333 -0.38 9.27 16.81
C LYS A 333 -0.15 7.96 16.07
N GLU A 334 1.00 7.78 15.46
CA GLU A 334 1.30 6.59 14.65
C GLU A 334 2.22 5.59 15.35
N ASN A 335 2.80 5.96 16.46
CA ASN A 335 3.45 4.99 17.30
C ASN A 335 2.38 4.19 18.03
N VAL A 336 1.93 3.10 17.39
CA VAL A 336 0.92 2.16 17.90
C VAL A 336 1.26 1.58 19.26
N PHE A 337 2.51 1.76 19.70
CA PHE A 337 3.08 1.20 20.93
C PHE A 337 3.14 2.22 22.07
N LEU A 338 2.85 3.50 21.81
CA LEU A 338 2.82 4.54 22.83
C LEU A 338 1.38 4.99 23.08
N ASP A 339 0.92 4.78 24.30
CA ASP A 339 -0.25 5.43 24.85
C ASP A 339 0.20 6.81 25.36
N ASP A 340 -0.34 7.86 24.73
CA ASP A 340 -0.31 9.27 25.16
C ASP A 340 0.97 10.10 24.99
N PHE A 341 0.71 11.30 24.56
CA PHE A 341 1.39 12.62 24.47
C PHE A 341 1.60 13.11 23.03
N THR A 342 0.53 13.62 22.46
CA THR A 342 0.58 14.31 21.16
C THR A 342 1.06 15.75 21.35
N LYS A 343 2.29 16.03 20.96
CA LYS A 343 2.72 17.41 20.72
C LYS A 343 2.03 17.89 19.44
N LYS A 344 1.05 18.79 19.58
CA LYS A 344 0.33 19.35 18.43
C LYS A 344 1.32 20.05 17.51
N ILE A 345 1.35 19.63 16.22
CA ILE A 345 2.17 20.28 15.21
C ILE A 345 1.66 21.70 14.99
N GLU A 346 2.52 22.68 15.24
CA GLU A 346 2.20 24.10 15.05
C GLU A 346 2.49 24.51 13.61
N LEU A 347 1.53 25.22 13.02
CA LEU A 347 1.68 25.89 11.72
C LEU A 347 2.12 27.34 11.93
N PRO A 348 2.69 27.99 10.90
CA PRO A 348 2.98 29.42 10.99
C PRO A 348 1.77 30.23 11.41
N LYS A 349 1.98 31.18 12.31
CA LYS A 349 0.91 32.01 12.91
C LYS A 349 -0.01 32.58 11.82
N GLY A 350 -1.31 32.34 11.94
CA GLY A 350 -2.35 32.84 11.04
C GLY A 350 -2.39 32.14 9.67
N PHE A 351 -1.64 31.06 9.45
CA PHE A 351 -1.61 30.36 8.17
C PHE A 351 -3.02 29.85 7.76
N GLU A 352 -3.70 29.11 8.64
CA GLU A 352 -5.01 28.52 8.31
C GLU A 352 -6.05 29.61 7.98
N GLU A 353 -5.96 30.77 8.65
CA GLU A 353 -6.85 31.92 8.35
C GLU A 353 -6.55 32.53 6.97
N ARG A 354 -5.26 32.69 6.60
CA ARG A 354 -4.89 33.24 5.29
C ARG A 354 -5.26 32.35 4.11
N VAL A 355 -5.33 31.04 4.33
CA VAL A 355 -5.63 30.06 3.28
C VAL A 355 -7.05 29.53 3.31
N LYS A 356 -7.92 29.95 4.22
CA LYS A 356 -9.26 29.37 4.47
C LYS A 356 -10.15 29.25 3.23
N GLU A 357 -9.99 30.18 2.26
CA GLU A 357 -10.78 30.18 1.03
C GLU A 357 -10.26 29.18 -0.03
N ARG A 358 -9.01 28.72 0.09
CA ARG A 358 -8.35 27.85 -0.90
C ARG A 358 -7.67 26.61 -0.35
N GLY A 359 -7.60 26.45 0.95
CA GLY A 359 -6.93 25.29 1.56
C GLY A 359 -7.58 24.85 2.85
N ILE A 360 -7.52 23.54 3.09
CA ILE A 360 -7.89 22.96 4.39
C ILE A 360 -6.74 22.08 4.89
N VAL A 361 -6.52 22.14 6.19
CA VAL A 361 -5.59 21.25 6.90
C VAL A 361 -6.40 20.20 7.64
N VAL A 362 -6.15 18.94 7.29
CA VAL A 362 -6.78 17.78 7.94
C VAL A 362 -5.78 17.22 8.95
N ARG A 363 -6.15 17.28 10.23
CA ARG A 363 -5.25 16.84 11.32
C ARG A 363 -5.53 15.41 11.79
N ASP A 364 -6.61 14.83 11.27
CA ASP A 364 -7.03 13.46 11.55
C ASP A 364 -6.84 12.57 10.31
N TRP A 365 -7.50 11.42 10.32
CA TRP A 365 -7.58 10.55 9.16
C TRP A 365 -8.32 11.24 8.01
N ALA A 366 -7.80 11.10 6.79
CA ALA A 366 -8.45 11.56 5.57
C ALA A 366 -8.76 10.37 4.64
N PRO A 367 -9.90 10.35 3.96
CA PRO A 367 -10.26 9.29 3.01
C PRO A 367 -9.46 9.45 1.70
N GLN A 368 -8.18 9.07 1.71
CA GLN A 368 -7.22 9.33 0.62
C GLN A 368 -7.73 8.86 -0.74
N LEU A 369 -8.24 7.63 -0.81
CA LEU A 369 -8.71 7.05 -2.06
C LEU A 369 -9.92 7.83 -2.61
N GLU A 370 -10.86 8.23 -1.76
CA GLU A 370 -12.03 9.02 -2.14
C GLU A 370 -11.62 10.45 -2.58
N ILE A 371 -10.63 11.04 -1.90
CA ILE A 371 -10.07 12.35 -2.27
C ILE A 371 -9.39 12.25 -3.63
N LEU A 372 -8.58 11.22 -3.88
CA LEU A 372 -7.92 10.99 -5.17
C LEU A 372 -8.93 10.71 -6.29
N ALA A 373 -10.00 9.98 -6.00
CA ALA A 373 -11.07 9.70 -6.95
C ALA A 373 -11.95 10.91 -7.27
N HIS A 374 -11.90 11.97 -6.43
CA HIS A 374 -12.77 13.13 -6.60
C HIS A 374 -12.41 13.94 -7.84
N ASN A 375 -13.42 14.36 -8.61
CA ASN A 375 -13.23 15.07 -9.85
C ASN A 375 -12.43 16.38 -9.71
N SER A 376 -12.49 17.03 -8.54
CA SER A 376 -11.79 18.28 -8.26
C SER A 376 -10.31 18.06 -7.90
N THR A 377 -9.85 16.82 -7.63
CA THR A 377 -8.46 16.53 -7.36
C THR A 377 -7.66 16.48 -8.67
N GLY A 378 -6.69 17.38 -8.81
CA GLY A 378 -5.86 17.54 -10.02
C GLY A 378 -4.40 17.14 -9.87
N GLY A 379 -3.92 16.92 -8.64
CA GLY A 379 -2.54 16.53 -8.34
C GLY A 379 -2.41 15.97 -6.94
N PHE A 380 -1.32 15.22 -6.69
CA PHE A 380 -1.03 14.61 -5.40
C PHE A 380 0.44 14.82 -5.02
N LEU A 381 0.72 15.59 -3.96
CA LEU A 381 2.03 15.70 -3.37
C LEU A 381 2.19 14.54 -2.37
N SER A 382 3.05 13.59 -2.69
CA SER A 382 3.12 12.29 -2.05
C SER A 382 4.55 11.88 -1.66
N HIS A 383 4.65 11.12 -0.56
CA HIS A 383 5.88 10.42 -0.18
C HIS A 383 6.23 9.23 -1.10
N CYS A 384 5.36 8.86 -2.02
CA CYS A 384 5.54 7.76 -2.99
C CYS A 384 5.65 6.35 -2.38
N GLY A 385 5.06 6.10 -1.21
CA GLY A 385 4.81 4.73 -0.76
C GLY A 385 3.91 3.98 -1.77
N TRP A 386 4.17 2.69 -2.00
CA TRP A 386 3.54 1.97 -3.12
C TRP A 386 2.01 2.02 -3.14
N ASN A 387 1.35 1.94 -1.97
CA ASN A 387 -0.11 2.09 -1.91
C ASN A 387 -0.57 3.43 -2.48
N SER A 388 0.08 4.53 -2.07
CA SER A 388 -0.28 5.86 -2.53
C SER A 388 -0.01 6.04 -4.03
N CYS A 389 1.05 5.42 -4.56
CA CYS A 389 1.31 5.38 -6.00
C CYS A 389 0.21 4.63 -6.75
N MET A 390 -0.15 3.42 -6.29
CA MET A 390 -1.21 2.61 -6.90
C MET A 390 -2.57 3.31 -6.86
N GLU A 391 -2.95 3.90 -5.72
CA GLU A 391 -4.20 4.65 -5.59
C GLU A 391 -4.22 5.85 -6.54
N SER A 392 -3.12 6.62 -6.61
CA SER A 392 -3.01 7.78 -7.48
C SER A 392 -3.09 7.40 -8.97
N MET A 393 -2.33 6.38 -9.40
CA MET A 393 -2.35 5.89 -10.77
C MET A 393 -3.73 5.32 -11.15
N SER A 394 -4.36 4.55 -10.24
CA SER A 394 -5.70 4.00 -10.46
C SER A 394 -6.77 5.08 -10.62
N MET A 395 -6.62 6.23 -9.93
CA MET A 395 -7.54 7.36 -9.99
C MET A 395 -7.17 8.40 -11.07
N GLY A 396 -6.04 8.22 -11.76
CA GLY A 396 -5.61 9.12 -12.84
C GLY A 396 -5.14 10.48 -12.33
N VAL A 397 -4.49 10.53 -11.16
CA VAL A 397 -3.97 11.74 -10.54
C VAL A 397 -2.44 11.76 -10.64
N PRO A 398 -1.82 12.77 -11.26
CA PRO A 398 -0.37 12.87 -11.33
C PRO A 398 0.25 13.23 -9.98
N LEU A 399 1.53 12.84 -9.78
CA LEU A 399 2.22 12.97 -8.50
C LEU A 399 3.30 14.05 -8.50
N ALA A 400 3.37 14.82 -7.42
CA ALA A 400 4.57 15.56 -7.01
C ALA A 400 5.29 14.69 -5.97
N THR A 401 6.46 14.16 -6.32
CA THR A 401 7.12 13.09 -5.58
C THR A 401 8.11 13.63 -4.55
N TRP A 402 7.98 13.15 -3.31
CA TRP A 402 8.85 13.52 -2.20
C TRP A 402 9.18 12.29 -1.36
N PRO A 403 10.12 11.44 -1.81
CA PRO A 403 10.46 10.20 -1.11
C PRO A 403 11.08 10.46 0.26
N MET A 404 10.69 9.66 1.24
CA MET A 404 11.11 9.79 2.63
C MET A 404 12.01 8.63 3.09
N HIS A 405 11.77 7.39 2.66
CA HIS A 405 12.53 6.18 3.03
C HIS A 405 12.12 4.96 2.19
N SER A 406 12.69 3.80 2.47
CA SER A 406 12.31 2.47 1.94
C SER A 406 12.38 2.40 0.39
N ASP A 407 11.31 1.92 -0.24
CA ASP A 407 11.15 1.79 -1.69
C ASP A 407 10.79 3.11 -2.41
N GLN A 408 10.47 4.15 -1.66
CA GLN A 408 9.91 5.39 -2.18
C GLN A 408 10.84 6.12 -3.19
N PRO A 409 12.18 6.15 -3.01
CA PRO A 409 13.07 6.74 -4.01
C PRO A 409 12.99 6.02 -5.37
N ARG A 410 12.83 4.71 -5.37
CA ARG A 410 12.68 3.91 -6.60
C ARG A 410 11.31 4.11 -7.22
N ASN A 411 10.25 4.14 -6.42
CA ASN A 411 8.91 4.47 -6.89
C ASN A 411 8.87 5.87 -7.52
N THR A 412 9.65 6.83 -6.98
CA THR A 412 9.80 8.16 -7.61
C THR A 412 10.35 8.05 -9.02
N VAL A 413 11.36 7.22 -9.27
CA VAL A 413 11.91 7.01 -10.63
C VAL A 413 10.86 6.38 -11.55
N LEU A 414 10.16 5.36 -11.08
CA LEU A 414 9.07 4.74 -11.84
C LEU A 414 8.03 5.78 -12.27
N ILE A 415 7.58 6.62 -11.33
CA ILE A 415 6.54 7.63 -11.58
C ILE A 415 7.03 8.75 -12.51
N THR A 416 8.26 9.24 -12.32
CA THR A 416 8.73 10.48 -12.98
C THR A 416 9.53 10.25 -14.26
N LYS A 417 10.24 9.12 -14.37
CA LYS A 417 11.13 8.81 -15.50
C LYS A 417 10.57 7.77 -16.46
N ILE A 418 9.82 6.79 -15.94
CA ILE A 418 9.35 5.64 -16.72
C ILE A 418 7.90 5.85 -17.16
N LEU A 419 7.01 6.19 -16.21
CA LEU A 419 5.60 6.43 -16.50
C LEU A 419 5.31 7.89 -16.87
N GLU A 420 6.20 8.80 -16.54
CA GLU A 420 6.10 10.26 -16.81
C GLU A 420 4.77 10.87 -16.32
N VAL A 421 4.27 10.38 -15.19
CA VAL A 421 3.03 10.85 -14.55
C VAL A 421 3.29 11.66 -13.29
N GLY A 422 4.47 12.25 -13.18
CA GLY A 422 4.81 13.06 -12.00
C GLY A 422 6.08 13.87 -12.14
N LEU A 423 6.30 14.74 -11.13
CA LEU A 423 7.45 15.65 -10.99
C LEU A 423 8.16 15.40 -9.67
N VAL A 424 9.47 15.62 -9.64
CA VAL A 424 10.28 15.51 -8.42
C VAL A 424 10.20 16.81 -7.62
N VAL A 425 9.72 16.75 -6.38
CA VAL A 425 9.84 17.83 -5.38
C VAL A 425 11.18 17.74 -4.68
N LYS A 426 11.53 16.55 -4.18
CA LYS A 426 12.78 16.27 -3.48
C LYS A 426 13.53 15.12 -4.13
N ASP A 427 14.76 15.37 -4.54
CA ASP A 427 15.67 14.32 -4.98
C ASP A 427 16.19 13.53 -3.78
N TRP A 428 16.32 12.20 -3.93
CA TRP A 428 16.87 11.35 -2.88
C TRP A 428 18.34 11.64 -2.56
N ALA A 429 19.12 12.10 -3.54
CA ALA A 429 20.49 12.54 -3.30
C ALA A 429 20.55 13.70 -2.31
N GLN A 430 19.54 14.55 -2.28
CA GLN A 430 19.39 15.70 -1.39
C GLN A 430 18.52 15.39 -0.15
N ARG A 431 18.38 14.12 0.26
CA ARG A 431 17.47 13.70 1.35
C ARG A 431 17.72 14.36 2.69
N ASN A 432 18.95 14.89 2.91
CA ASN A 432 19.33 15.57 4.15
C ASN A 432 19.07 17.09 4.11
N GLU A 433 18.77 17.64 2.95
CA GLU A 433 18.56 19.06 2.77
C GLU A 433 17.12 19.46 3.08
N LEU A 434 16.93 20.69 3.52
CA LEU A 434 15.62 21.31 3.65
C LEU A 434 15.07 21.60 2.24
N VAL A 435 13.83 21.23 1.98
CA VAL A 435 13.13 21.64 0.78
C VAL A 435 12.53 23.01 1.02
N THR A 436 13.00 24.00 0.28
CA THR A 436 12.56 25.39 0.43
C THR A 436 11.15 25.61 -0.12
N PHE A 437 10.48 26.63 0.39
CA PHE A 437 9.15 27.02 -0.06
C PHE A 437 9.10 27.34 -1.57
N ASP A 438 10.14 27.97 -2.12
CA ASP A 438 10.24 28.28 -3.56
C ASP A 438 10.18 27.01 -4.42
N ARG A 439 10.87 25.94 -3.98
CA ARG A 439 10.85 24.66 -4.67
C ARG A 439 9.45 24.04 -4.63
N ILE A 440 8.81 24.09 -3.48
CA ILE A 440 7.46 23.56 -3.29
C ILE A 440 6.46 24.35 -4.12
N GLU A 441 6.48 25.68 -4.03
CA GLU A 441 5.66 26.56 -4.84
C GLU A 441 5.80 26.28 -6.33
N LYS A 442 7.04 26.23 -6.82
CA LYS A 442 7.36 25.99 -8.22
C LYS A 442 6.76 24.67 -8.72
N VAL A 443 7.00 23.57 -7.99
CA VAL A 443 6.51 22.25 -8.41
C VAL A 443 4.99 22.17 -8.35
N VAL A 444 4.37 22.74 -7.32
CA VAL A 444 2.90 22.79 -7.20
C VAL A 444 2.31 23.60 -8.36
N ARG A 445 2.88 24.74 -8.72
CA ARG A 445 2.42 25.55 -9.87
C ARG A 445 2.62 24.82 -11.19
N ILE A 446 3.74 24.14 -11.40
CA ILE A 446 3.95 23.35 -12.63
C ILE A 446 2.89 22.26 -12.70
N LEU A 447 2.71 21.47 -11.66
CA LEU A 447 1.77 20.35 -11.66
C LEU A 447 0.32 20.82 -11.87
N MET A 448 -0.09 21.93 -11.24
CA MET A 448 -1.49 22.33 -11.19
C MET A 448 -1.89 23.31 -12.27
N ALA A 449 -0.99 24.18 -12.75
CA ALA A 449 -1.34 25.35 -13.55
C ALA A 449 -0.52 25.50 -14.85
N SER A 450 0.35 24.56 -15.20
CA SER A 450 1.14 24.63 -16.43
C SER A 450 0.66 23.65 -17.50
N LYS A 451 1.08 23.89 -18.75
CA LYS A 451 0.87 22.95 -19.87
C LYS A 451 1.51 21.59 -19.62
N GLU A 452 2.70 21.57 -19.01
CA GLU A 452 3.40 20.34 -18.61
C GLU A 452 2.56 19.52 -17.62
N GLY A 453 1.95 20.17 -16.61
CA GLY A 453 1.02 19.56 -15.68
C GLY A 453 -0.25 19.02 -16.35
N GLU A 454 -0.77 19.69 -17.38
CA GLU A 454 -1.91 19.18 -18.15
C GLU A 454 -1.55 17.91 -18.92
N GLU A 455 -0.37 17.86 -19.53
CA GLU A 455 0.13 16.68 -20.23
C GLU A 455 0.35 15.50 -19.27
N MET A 456 0.88 15.74 -18.06
CA MET A 456 0.99 14.71 -17.02
C MET A 456 -0.40 14.20 -16.58
N ARG A 457 -1.37 15.09 -16.37
CA ARG A 457 -2.75 14.68 -16.05
C ARG A 457 -3.37 13.82 -17.13
N LYS A 458 -3.09 14.15 -18.40
CA LYS A 458 -3.56 13.34 -19.54
C LYS A 458 -2.95 11.95 -19.49
N ARG A 459 -1.61 11.83 -19.35
CA ARG A 459 -0.94 10.52 -19.22
C ARG A 459 -1.43 9.73 -18.01
N ALA A 460 -1.59 10.37 -16.84
CA ALA A 460 -2.13 9.72 -15.65
C ALA A 460 -3.57 9.21 -15.87
N LYS A 461 -4.41 9.99 -16.58
CA LYS A 461 -5.78 9.57 -16.94
C LYS A 461 -5.76 8.38 -17.90
N ASP A 462 -4.91 8.40 -18.92
CA ASP A 462 -4.79 7.31 -19.89
C ASP A 462 -4.31 6.04 -19.20
N LEU A 463 -3.33 6.14 -18.30
CA LEU A 463 -2.87 5.02 -17.44
C LEU A 463 -4.02 4.46 -16.59
N SER A 464 -4.80 5.34 -15.94
CA SER A 464 -5.97 4.95 -15.14
C SER A 464 -7.02 4.22 -15.97
N LEU A 465 -7.29 4.66 -17.19
CA LEU A 465 -8.20 3.96 -18.09
C LEU A 465 -7.68 2.57 -18.46
N GLY A 466 -6.37 2.46 -18.76
CA GLY A 466 -5.73 1.17 -18.99
C GLY A 466 -5.85 0.23 -17.80
N VAL A 467 -5.64 0.73 -16.57
CA VAL A 467 -5.80 -0.05 -15.32
C VAL A 467 -7.26 -0.47 -15.12
N LYS A 468 -8.24 0.41 -15.38
CA LYS A 468 -9.66 0.07 -15.29
C LYS A 468 -10.04 -1.04 -16.27
N ASN A 469 -9.64 -0.90 -17.52
CA ASN A 469 -9.91 -1.93 -18.54
C ASN A 469 -9.21 -3.26 -18.20
N ALA A 470 -8.03 -3.21 -17.57
CA ALA A 470 -7.31 -4.43 -17.19
C ALA A 470 -8.02 -5.26 -16.13
N VAL A 471 -8.84 -4.67 -15.28
CA VAL A 471 -9.58 -5.38 -14.21
C VAL A 471 -11.04 -5.68 -14.56
N GLU A 472 -11.54 -5.18 -15.70
CA GLU A 472 -12.84 -5.53 -16.24
C GLU A 472 -12.84 -6.95 -16.86
N GLU A 473 -14.03 -7.46 -17.19
CA GLU A 473 -14.18 -8.78 -17.81
C GLU A 473 -13.33 -8.88 -19.11
N ASN A 474 -12.55 -9.95 -19.24
CA ASN A 474 -11.57 -10.18 -20.28
C ASN A 474 -10.32 -9.27 -20.22
N GLY A 475 -10.20 -8.40 -19.22
CA GLY A 475 -9.00 -7.59 -19.00
C GLY A 475 -7.79 -8.43 -18.53
N VAL A 476 -6.58 -7.96 -18.83
CA VAL A 476 -5.35 -8.72 -18.55
C VAL A 476 -5.18 -9.05 -17.06
N THR A 477 -5.47 -8.11 -16.16
CA THR A 477 -5.39 -8.35 -14.72
C THR A 477 -6.51 -9.29 -14.24
N LYS A 478 -7.72 -9.13 -14.76
CA LYS A 478 -8.84 -10.02 -14.42
C LYS A 478 -8.54 -11.46 -14.85
N ASN A 479 -8.05 -11.67 -16.06
CA ASN A 479 -7.69 -12.99 -16.56
C ASN A 479 -6.54 -13.61 -15.73
N GLU A 480 -5.56 -12.82 -15.33
CA GLU A 480 -4.45 -13.27 -14.48
C GLU A 480 -4.94 -13.62 -13.07
N PHE A 481 -5.90 -12.86 -12.54
CA PHE A 481 -6.54 -13.15 -11.25
C PHE A 481 -7.37 -14.43 -11.31
N ASP A 482 -8.19 -14.62 -12.36
CA ASP A 482 -8.97 -15.84 -12.55
C ASP A 482 -8.08 -17.08 -12.73
N ALA A 483 -6.97 -16.92 -13.46
CA ALA A 483 -5.98 -17.98 -13.61
C ALA A 483 -5.28 -18.32 -12.28
N PHE A 484 -5.03 -17.32 -11.42
CA PHE A 484 -4.53 -17.55 -10.07
C PHE A 484 -5.55 -18.31 -9.21
N ILE A 485 -6.82 -17.87 -9.21
CA ILE A 485 -7.89 -18.57 -8.48
C ILE A 485 -8.02 -20.00 -8.97
N ALA A 486 -8.08 -20.24 -10.29
CA ALA A 486 -8.12 -21.57 -10.86
C ALA A 486 -6.90 -22.42 -10.47
N HIS A 487 -5.72 -21.81 -10.37
CA HIS A 487 -4.51 -22.48 -9.94
C HIS A 487 -4.55 -22.95 -8.50
N ILE A 488 -5.00 -22.09 -7.57
CA ILE A 488 -5.05 -22.41 -6.14
C ILE A 488 -6.24 -23.32 -5.77
N THR A 489 -7.29 -23.37 -6.61
CA THR A 489 -8.47 -24.23 -6.39
C THR A 489 -8.41 -25.56 -7.16
N LYS A 490 -7.40 -25.78 -7.99
CA LYS A 490 -7.20 -27.05 -8.67
C LYS A 490 -6.97 -28.17 -7.64
N ALA A 491 -7.65 -29.30 -7.79
CA ALA A 491 -7.37 -30.50 -6.99
C ALA A 491 -5.89 -30.89 -7.10
N ILE A 492 -5.28 -31.27 -5.97
CA ILE A 492 -3.89 -31.74 -5.89
C ILE A 492 -3.84 -33.18 -6.37
#